data_0383f831db9e649b613a217164ebd3b4
#
_entry.id   0383f831db9e649b613a217164ebd3b4
#
_cell.length_a   1.000
_cell.length_b   1.000
_cell.length_c   1.000
_cell.angle_alpha   90.00
_cell.angle_beta   90.00
_cell.angle_gamma   90.00
#
_symmetry.space_group_name_H-M   'P 1'
#
loop_
_entity.id
_entity.type
_entity.pdbx_description
1 polymer ?
#
loop_
_entity_poly.entity_id
_entity_poly.type
_entity_poly.pdbx_seq_one_letter_code
_entity_poly.pdbx_strand_id
1 'polypeptide(L)'
;MLAGLPYKAWLDGLSEERMENKKRIYRYNSLSPEQGEEQAALIKEIIGKCGENIWIETPFHCDYGWNIEVGENFFANYNLTILDVGKVVIGKNAQIAPNVSIYTAGHPVHPDSRNTGYEYGIGVTIGDNVW
;
A
#
# COMPACT_ATOMS: atom_id res chain seq x y z
N MET A 1 10.98 1.61 11.39
CA MET A 1 9.72 1.82 10.64
C MET A 1 8.57 0.99 11.24
N LEU A 2 8.51 -0.30 11.07
CA LEU A 2 7.38 -1.15 11.51
C LEU A 2 7.11 -1.20 13.03
N ALA A 3 8.08 -0.89 13.86
CA ALA A 3 7.90 -0.79 15.31
C ALA A 3 7.21 0.49 15.77
N GLY A 4 6.77 1.36 14.86
CA GLY A 4 6.16 2.67 15.19
C GLY A 4 7.14 3.72 15.74
N LEU A 5 8.43 3.40 15.77
CA LEU A 5 9.45 4.33 16.22
C LEU A 5 9.82 5.34 15.13
N PRO A 6 10.24 6.56 15.51
CA PRO A 6 10.72 7.55 14.56
C PRO A 6 11.87 7.01 13.70
N TYR A 7 11.83 7.28 12.41
CA TYR A 7 12.83 6.87 11.43
C TYR A 7 12.96 7.92 10.33
N LYS A 8 13.98 7.78 9.49
CA LYS A 8 14.18 8.63 8.31
C LYS A 8 13.99 7.80 7.05
N ALA A 9 13.06 8.23 6.21
CA ALA A 9 12.60 7.47 5.04
C ALA A 9 13.67 7.22 3.95
N TRP A 10 14.80 7.87 4.02
CA TRP A 10 15.91 7.73 3.06
C TRP A 10 17.10 6.91 3.57
N LEU A 11 17.00 6.37 4.79
CA LEU A 11 18.05 5.52 5.36
C LEU A 11 17.75 4.04 5.17
N ASP A 12 18.77 3.23 5.40
CA ASP A 12 18.68 1.76 5.53
C ASP A 12 18.07 1.05 4.30
N GLY A 13 18.30 1.58 3.09
CA GLY A 13 17.79 0.98 1.85
C GLY A 13 16.31 1.24 1.56
N LEU A 14 15.62 2.01 2.38
CA LEU A 14 14.18 2.27 2.22
C LEU A 14 13.84 3.04 0.93
N SER A 15 14.72 3.94 0.49
CA SER A 15 14.55 4.65 -0.78
C SER A 15 14.64 3.72 -1.97
N GLU A 16 15.57 2.79 -1.95
CA GLU A 16 15.78 1.77 -2.97
C GLU A 16 14.59 0.82 -3.05
N GLU A 17 14.09 0.35 -1.91
CA GLU A 17 12.90 -0.49 -1.86
C GLU A 17 11.66 0.20 -2.43
N ARG A 18 11.41 1.47 -2.05
CA ARG A 18 10.32 2.24 -2.65
C ARG A 18 10.50 2.43 -4.15
N MET A 19 11.72 2.65 -4.62
CA MET A 19 11.99 2.80 -6.06
C MET A 19 11.67 1.51 -6.81
N GLU A 20 12.07 0.35 -6.28
CA GLU A 20 11.74 -0.94 -6.90
C GLU A 20 10.22 -1.18 -6.92
N ASN A 21 9.51 -0.83 -5.85
CA ASN A 21 8.06 -0.94 -5.86
C ASN A 21 7.40 0.04 -6.84
N LYS A 22 7.90 1.28 -6.97
CA LYS A 22 7.41 2.25 -7.96
C LYS A 22 7.51 1.71 -9.39
N LYS A 23 8.55 0.95 -9.72
CA LYS A 23 8.67 0.30 -11.04
C LYS A 23 7.58 -0.74 -11.27
N ARG A 24 7.27 -1.56 -10.23
CA ARG A 24 6.17 -2.54 -10.31
C ARG A 24 4.81 -1.85 -10.45
N ILE A 25 4.56 -0.80 -9.67
CA ILE A 25 3.35 0.03 -9.73
C ILE A 25 3.20 0.70 -11.10
N TYR A 26 4.27 1.25 -11.65
CA TYR A 26 4.26 1.83 -13.00
C TYR A 26 3.85 0.78 -14.05
N ARG A 27 4.45 -0.40 -14.01
CA ARG A 27 4.08 -1.51 -14.91
C ARG A 27 2.61 -1.90 -14.72
N TYR A 28 2.15 -2.06 -13.49
CA TYR A 28 0.76 -2.39 -13.16
C TYR A 28 -0.23 -1.38 -13.75
N ASN A 29 0.01 -0.09 -13.50
CA ASN A 29 -0.87 0.99 -13.96
C ASN A 29 -0.81 1.24 -15.48
N SER A 30 0.17 0.67 -16.17
CA SER A 30 0.34 0.78 -17.62
C SER A 30 -0.27 -0.39 -18.40
N LEU A 31 -0.81 -1.39 -17.73
CA LEU A 31 -1.46 -2.53 -18.39
C LEU A 31 -2.74 -2.10 -19.10
N SER A 32 -2.97 -2.67 -20.28
CA SER A 32 -4.25 -2.54 -20.99
C SER A 32 -5.36 -3.23 -20.20
N PRO A 33 -6.60 -2.72 -20.24
CA PRO A 33 -7.76 -3.39 -19.64
C PRO A 33 -7.99 -4.84 -20.13
N GLU A 34 -7.43 -5.19 -21.28
CA GLU A 34 -7.50 -6.55 -21.84
C GLU A 34 -6.50 -7.53 -21.19
N GLN A 35 -5.51 -7.02 -20.42
CA GLN A 35 -4.45 -7.79 -19.78
C GLN A 35 -4.81 -8.19 -18.34
N GLY A 36 -6.05 -8.64 -18.10
CA GLY A 36 -6.54 -8.98 -16.77
C GLY A 36 -5.76 -10.11 -16.07
N GLU A 37 -5.29 -11.11 -16.80
CA GLU A 37 -4.47 -12.19 -16.23
C GLU A 37 -3.10 -11.66 -15.76
N GLU A 38 -2.46 -10.80 -16.54
CA GLU A 38 -1.20 -10.18 -16.17
C GLU A 38 -1.39 -9.23 -14.97
N GLN A 39 -2.49 -8.48 -14.94
CA GLN A 39 -2.86 -7.63 -13.82
C GLN A 39 -3.04 -8.44 -12.54
N ALA A 40 -3.77 -9.55 -12.60
CA ALA A 40 -3.99 -10.45 -11.46
C ALA A 40 -2.69 -11.12 -10.96
N ALA A 41 -1.75 -11.41 -11.85
CA ALA A 41 -0.44 -11.93 -11.48
C ALA A 41 0.43 -10.85 -10.82
N LEU A 42 0.51 -9.67 -11.44
CA LEU A 42 1.41 -8.60 -11.01
C LEU A 42 1.01 -7.99 -9.66
N ILE A 43 -0.29 -7.92 -9.35
CA ILE A 43 -0.73 -7.40 -8.05
C ILE A 43 -0.25 -8.30 -6.89
N LYS A 44 -0.12 -9.60 -7.10
CA LYS A 44 0.42 -10.54 -6.10
C LYS A 44 1.94 -10.39 -5.89
N GLU A 45 2.65 -9.80 -6.85
CA GLU A 45 4.07 -9.44 -6.70
C GLU A 45 4.26 -8.13 -5.93
N ILE A 46 3.26 -7.26 -5.95
CA ILE A 46 3.28 -5.96 -5.28
C ILE A 46 2.86 -6.09 -3.82
N ILE A 47 1.75 -6.77 -3.56
CA ILE A 47 1.17 -6.91 -2.21
C ILE A 47 1.85 -8.04 -1.45
N GLY A 48 2.26 -7.76 -0.21
CA GLY A 48 3.03 -8.70 0.59
C GLY A 48 2.31 -10.01 0.93
N LYS A 49 0.99 -9.95 1.13
CA LYS A 49 0.16 -11.13 1.35
C LYS A 49 -1.23 -10.96 0.78
N CYS A 50 -1.62 -11.86 -0.10
CA CYS A 50 -2.92 -11.87 -0.74
C CYS A 50 -3.68 -13.17 -0.43
N GLY A 51 -4.98 -13.05 -0.17
CA GLY A 51 -5.91 -14.17 -0.30
C GLY A 51 -6.21 -14.50 -1.76
N GLU A 52 -7.13 -15.43 -1.96
CA GLU A 52 -7.62 -15.76 -3.29
C GLU A 52 -8.60 -14.71 -3.81
N ASN A 53 -8.72 -14.62 -5.13
CA ASN A 53 -9.72 -13.80 -5.82
C ASN A 53 -9.65 -12.32 -5.41
N ILE A 54 -8.51 -11.68 -5.65
CA ILE A 54 -8.33 -10.25 -5.40
C ILE A 54 -8.32 -9.46 -6.71
N TRP A 55 -8.88 -8.25 -6.69
CA TRP A 55 -8.87 -7.33 -7.81
C TRP A 55 -8.72 -5.90 -7.36
N ILE A 56 -7.80 -5.17 -7.95
CA ILE A 56 -7.58 -3.75 -7.70
C ILE A 56 -7.61 -3.01 -9.04
N GLU A 57 -8.57 -2.11 -9.20
CA GLU A 57 -8.66 -1.27 -10.39
C GLU A 57 -7.50 -0.27 -10.46
N THR A 58 -7.05 0.01 -11.66
CA THR A 58 -6.02 1.00 -11.91
C THR A 58 -6.60 2.42 -12.01
N PRO A 59 -5.83 3.46 -11.64
CA PRO A 59 -4.51 3.38 -11.03
C PRO A 59 -4.54 3.00 -9.54
N PHE A 60 -3.49 2.32 -9.11
CA PHE A 60 -3.23 1.96 -7.71
C PHE A 60 -1.85 2.49 -7.30
N HIS A 61 -1.70 2.96 -6.06
CA HIS A 61 -0.44 3.43 -5.52
C HIS A 61 -0.19 2.92 -4.11
N CYS A 62 1.03 2.50 -3.84
CA CYS A 62 1.52 2.23 -2.50
C CYS A 62 3.03 2.50 -2.40
N ASP A 63 3.56 2.62 -1.18
CA ASP A 63 4.99 2.89 -0.97
C ASP A 63 5.85 1.64 -1.16
N TYR A 64 5.58 0.60 -0.39
CA TYR A 64 6.38 -0.63 -0.36
C TYR A 64 5.62 -1.84 -0.92
N GLY A 65 4.32 -1.91 -0.68
CA GLY A 65 3.46 -3.03 -1.05
C GLY A 65 3.58 -4.22 -0.10
N TRP A 66 4.80 -4.59 0.30
CA TRP A 66 5.03 -5.75 1.17
C TRP A 66 4.51 -5.59 2.61
N ASN A 67 4.15 -4.38 3.03
CA ASN A 67 3.47 -4.11 4.30
C ASN A 67 1.95 -4.27 4.23
N ILE A 68 1.41 -4.57 3.05
CA ILE A 68 -0.03 -4.71 2.83
C ILE A 68 -0.40 -6.19 2.83
N GLU A 69 -1.40 -6.54 3.63
CA GLU A 69 -2.03 -7.86 3.62
C GLU A 69 -3.52 -7.69 3.31
N VAL A 70 -4.05 -8.45 2.35
CA VAL A 70 -5.48 -8.47 2.02
C VAL A 70 -6.01 -9.89 2.07
N GLY A 71 -7.22 -10.04 2.60
CA GLY A 71 -7.93 -11.32 2.64
C GLY A 71 -8.48 -11.73 1.28
N GLU A 72 -9.14 -12.89 1.24
CA GLU A 72 -9.81 -13.40 0.04
C GLU A 72 -10.98 -12.51 -0.40
N ASN A 73 -11.31 -12.53 -1.69
CA ASN A 73 -12.39 -11.75 -2.31
C ASN A 73 -12.25 -10.24 -2.06
N PHE A 74 -11.04 -9.73 -2.09
CA PHE A 74 -10.78 -8.30 -1.95
C PHE A 74 -11.00 -7.59 -3.29
N PHE A 75 -11.79 -6.52 -3.26
CA PHE A 75 -11.98 -5.63 -4.39
C PHE A 75 -11.65 -4.19 -4.01
N ALA A 76 -10.89 -3.51 -4.84
CA ALA A 76 -10.69 -2.07 -4.74
C ALA A 76 -10.99 -1.37 -6.07
N ASN A 77 -11.74 -0.29 -5.97
CA ASN A 77 -12.07 0.55 -7.11
C ASN A 77 -10.94 1.55 -7.41
N TYR A 78 -11.14 2.42 -8.38
CA TYR A 78 -10.13 3.34 -8.94
C TYR A 78 -9.48 4.24 -7.90
N ASN A 79 -8.20 4.51 -8.07
CA ASN A 79 -7.42 5.49 -7.30
C ASN A 79 -7.24 5.13 -5.81
N LEU A 80 -7.14 3.84 -5.50
CA LEU A 80 -6.72 3.44 -4.16
C LEU A 80 -5.25 3.85 -3.93
N THR A 81 -5.00 4.52 -2.82
CA THR A 81 -3.65 4.90 -2.38
C THR A 81 -3.40 4.37 -0.97
N ILE A 82 -2.32 3.62 -0.78
CA ILE A 82 -1.92 3.10 0.53
C ILE A 82 -0.47 3.52 0.81
N LEU A 83 -0.26 4.40 1.78
CA LEU A 83 1.07 4.73 2.26
C LEU A 83 1.44 3.75 3.38
N ASP A 84 2.06 2.65 3.00
CA ASP A 84 2.30 1.49 3.85
C ASP A 84 3.67 1.49 4.52
N VAL A 85 4.04 2.60 5.17
CA VAL A 85 5.23 2.64 6.05
C VAL A 85 4.99 1.82 7.33
N GLY A 86 3.75 1.76 7.82
CA GLY A 86 3.28 0.81 8.81
C GLY A 86 2.46 -0.30 8.14
N LYS A 87 2.18 -1.35 8.88
CA LYS A 87 1.42 -2.49 8.37
C LYS A 87 -0.04 -2.13 8.10
N VAL A 88 -0.56 -2.56 6.95
CA VAL A 88 -1.98 -2.46 6.59
C VAL A 88 -2.54 -3.87 6.44
N VAL A 89 -3.54 -4.21 7.24
CA VAL A 89 -4.21 -5.52 7.19
C VAL A 89 -5.67 -5.31 6.87
N ILE A 90 -6.14 -5.89 5.79
CA ILE A 90 -7.54 -5.82 5.36
C ILE A 90 -8.11 -7.23 5.31
N GLY A 91 -9.22 -7.44 5.97
CA GLY A 91 -9.88 -8.74 6.07
C GLY A 91 -10.49 -9.21 4.74
N LYS A 92 -11.19 -10.34 4.80
CA LYS A 92 -11.86 -10.95 3.63
C LYS A 92 -13.14 -10.22 3.25
N ASN A 93 -13.53 -10.35 1.98
CA ASN A 93 -14.75 -9.75 1.41
C ASN A 93 -14.82 -8.24 1.60
N ALA A 94 -13.68 -7.56 1.64
CA ALA A 94 -13.65 -6.10 1.72
C ALA A 94 -13.80 -5.48 0.33
N GLN A 95 -14.59 -4.42 0.25
CA GLN A 95 -14.83 -3.66 -0.98
C GLN A 95 -14.45 -2.20 -0.74
N ILE A 96 -13.49 -1.69 -1.48
CA ILE A 96 -12.99 -0.32 -1.35
C ILE A 96 -13.54 0.54 -2.50
N ALA A 97 -14.22 1.60 -2.14
CA ALA A 97 -14.77 2.57 -3.10
C ALA A 97 -13.66 3.38 -3.81
N PRO A 98 -14.00 4.11 -4.90
CA PRO A 98 -13.03 4.98 -5.58
C PRO A 98 -12.46 6.08 -4.67
N ASN A 99 -11.21 6.45 -4.92
CA ASN A 99 -10.53 7.57 -4.25
C ASN A 99 -10.34 7.38 -2.74
N VAL A 100 -10.27 6.14 -2.26
CA VAL A 100 -9.94 5.85 -0.88
C VAL A 100 -8.43 5.95 -0.68
N SER A 101 -8.04 6.55 0.45
CA SER A 101 -6.64 6.65 0.86
C SER A 101 -6.46 6.10 2.27
N ILE A 102 -5.45 5.26 2.45
CA ILE A 102 -5.06 4.68 3.74
C ILE A 102 -3.63 5.13 4.04
N TYR A 103 -3.47 5.94 5.07
CA TYR A 103 -2.18 6.50 5.44
C TYR A 103 -1.73 5.94 6.78
N THR A 104 -0.64 5.21 6.77
CA THR A 104 0.05 4.77 8.00
C THR A 104 1.19 5.71 8.39
N ALA A 105 1.60 6.57 7.47
CA ALA A 105 2.67 7.54 7.68
C ALA A 105 2.20 8.72 8.54
N GLY A 106 3.02 9.12 9.48
CA GLY A 106 2.83 10.32 10.27
C GLY A 106 4.12 11.12 10.41
N HIS A 107 3.98 12.43 10.58
CA HIS A 107 5.09 13.35 10.84
C HIS A 107 4.89 14.07 12.17
N PRO A 108 5.97 14.46 12.85
CA PRO A 108 5.88 15.31 14.04
C PRO A 108 5.07 16.58 13.78
N VAL A 109 4.15 16.90 14.67
CA VAL A 109 3.31 18.12 14.54
C VAL A 109 4.16 19.38 14.65
N HIS A 110 5.13 19.40 15.59
CA HIS A 110 6.01 20.56 15.77
C HIS A 110 6.96 20.71 14.57
N PRO A 111 7.06 21.91 13.97
CA PRO A 111 7.83 22.11 12.75
C PRO A 111 9.34 21.82 12.91
N ASP A 112 9.94 22.21 14.04
CA ASP A 112 11.37 21.96 14.26
C ASP A 112 11.69 20.45 14.26
N SER A 113 10.83 19.65 14.90
CA SER A 113 10.97 18.18 14.88
C SER A 113 10.71 17.60 13.49
N ARG A 114 9.66 18.08 12.81
CA ARG A 114 9.30 17.61 11.45
C ARG A 114 10.39 17.92 10.43
N ASN A 115 11.01 19.12 10.54
CA ASN A 115 12.05 19.57 9.61
C ASN A 115 13.37 18.80 9.76
N THR A 116 13.54 18.01 10.82
CA THR A 116 14.67 17.06 10.92
C THR A 116 14.51 15.86 9.99
N GLY A 117 13.31 15.68 9.37
CA GLY A 117 13.01 14.62 8.44
C GLY A 117 12.61 13.30 9.11
N TYR A 118 12.33 13.30 10.40
CA TYR A 118 11.75 12.13 11.07
C TYR A 118 10.27 11.96 10.71
N GLU A 119 9.89 10.72 10.51
CA GLU A 119 8.51 10.26 10.37
C GLU A 119 8.30 9.00 11.20
N TYR A 120 7.06 8.56 11.33
CA TYR A 120 6.70 7.32 12.02
C TYR A 120 5.58 6.61 11.28
N GLY A 121 5.45 5.30 11.51
CA GLY A 121 4.37 4.49 10.93
C GLY A 121 3.47 3.91 12.02
N ILE A 122 2.15 4.06 11.85
CA ILE A 122 1.14 3.41 12.69
C ILE A 122 0.28 2.54 11.78
N GLY A 123 0.22 1.24 12.08
CA GLY A 123 -0.54 0.29 11.28
C GLY A 123 -2.04 0.55 11.29
N VAL A 124 -2.71 0.12 10.22
CA VAL A 124 -4.16 0.18 10.05
C VAL A 124 -4.71 -1.22 9.85
N THR A 125 -5.79 -1.54 10.55
CA THR A 125 -6.51 -2.80 10.37
C THR A 125 -7.97 -2.52 9.98
N ILE A 126 -8.41 -3.14 8.90
CA ILE A 126 -9.80 -3.14 8.42
C ILE A 126 -10.31 -4.59 8.53
N GLY A 127 -11.45 -4.79 9.14
CA GLY A 127 -12.01 -6.12 9.36
C GLY A 127 -12.60 -6.79 8.11
N ASP A 128 -13.29 -7.89 8.32
CA ASP A 128 -13.99 -8.62 7.26
C ASP A 128 -15.31 -7.94 6.87
N ASN A 129 -15.76 -8.16 5.62
CA ASN A 129 -17.07 -7.73 5.11
C ASN A 129 -17.30 -6.21 5.21
N VAL A 130 -16.26 -5.42 5.04
CA VAL A 130 -16.32 -3.96 5.10
C VAL A 130 -16.54 -3.39 3.68
N TRP A 131 -17.43 -2.43 3.60
CA TRP A 131 -17.56 -1.57 2.43
C TRP A 131 -17.33 -0.13 2.83
#